data_faf27e1332d9fe87231b5ad1f1703ae5
#
_entry.id   faf27e1332d9fe87231b5ad1f1703ae5
#
_cell.length_a   1.000
_cell.length_b   1.000
_cell.length_c   1.000
_cell.angle_alpha   90.00
_cell.angle_beta   90.00
_cell.angle_gamma   90.00
#
_symmetry.space_group_name_H-M   'P 1'
#
loop_
_entity.id
_entity.type
_entity.pdbx_description
1 polymer ?
#
loop_
_entity_poly.entity_id
_entity_poly.type
_entity_poly.pdbx_seq_one_letter_code
_entity_poly.pdbx_strand_id
1 'polypeptide(L)'
;LFLFILIVPNIVLCFTEPLPFMAKVANVLLPFGCYYLLMTLSRNCGKMLWILFLFLFFGAFQIVLLYLFGQSIIAVDMFLNLVTTNSSEALELLDNLTPAIIAVIILYVPALILGTISIIRKRKLTVEFIRRERKRAFLVFGISLLSLVGAYVQDSGYELKSDLYPLNVCYNVGLAFQRTALTQDYHRTSKDFTFHARPTHPEGKREVYVMVIGETSRALNWQLYGYERETNPLLSRQTGLIAFPKVLTESNTTHKSVPMLMSDATACNYDSIYHQKGIITAFKEAGFRTAFFSNQRYNHSFIDFFGMEADTYDFIKE
;
A
#
# COMPACT_ATOMS: atom_id res chain seq x y z
N LEU A 1 -16.66 24.78 -7.74
CA LEU A 1 -16.52 23.47 -8.43
C LEU A 1 -15.16 22.85 -8.16
N PHE A 2 -14.01 23.44 -8.56
CA PHE A 2 -12.68 22.83 -8.44
C PHE A 2 -12.30 22.50 -7.00
N LEU A 3 -12.58 23.37 -6.03
CA LEU A 3 -12.37 23.09 -4.62
C LEU A 3 -13.20 21.89 -4.13
N PHE A 4 -14.46 21.81 -4.57
CA PHE A 4 -15.32 20.68 -4.21
C PHE A 4 -14.74 19.36 -4.70
N ILE A 5 -14.29 19.32 -5.95
CA ILE A 5 -13.72 18.10 -6.56
C ILE A 5 -12.44 17.66 -5.85
N LEU A 6 -11.57 18.59 -5.45
CA LEU A 6 -10.36 18.30 -4.68
C LEU A 6 -10.64 17.72 -3.29
N ILE A 7 -11.77 18.09 -2.67
CA ILE A 7 -12.11 17.66 -1.31
C ILE A 7 -12.99 16.40 -1.26
N VAL A 8 -13.52 15.93 -2.41
CA VAL A 8 -14.38 14.73 -2.45
C VAL A 8 -13.77 13.52 -1.73
N PRO A 9 -12.49 13.15 -1.93
CA PRO A 9 -11.91 12.01 -1.22
C PRO A 9 -11.98 12.17 0.30
N ASN A 10 -11.69 13.37 0.82
CA ASN A 10 -11.75 13.66 2.25
C ASN A 10 -13.18 13.52 2.81
N ILE A 11 -14.18 13.96 2.06
CA ILE A 11 -15.59 13.82 2.45
C ILE A 11 -15.95 12.33 2.51
N VAL A 12 -15.58 11.54 1.51
CA VAL A 12 -15.87 10.09 1.49
C VAL A 12 -15.17 9.39 2.64
N LEU A 13 -13.89 9.69 2.90
CA LEU A 13 -13.13 9.11 4.02
C LEU A 13 -13.74 9.40 5.39
N CYS A 14 -14.47 10.51 5.57
CA CYS A 14 -15.21 10.75 6.82
C CYS A 14 -16.28 9.70 7.13
N PHE A 15 -16.82 9.04 6.10
CA PHE A 15 -17.84 8.01 6.25
C PHE A 15 -17.25 6.61 6.34
N THR A 16 -16.10 6.39 5.74
CA THR A 16 -15.47 5.06 5.67
C THR A 16 -14.48 4.80 6.80
N GLU A 17 -13.80 5.84 7.29
CA GLU A 17 -12.76 5.68 8.30
C GLU A 17 -13.31 5.79 9.73
N PRO A 18 -12.86 4.91 10.65
CA PRO A 18 -13.31 4.89 12.06
C PRO A 18 -12.57 5.95 12.91
N LEU A 19 -12.50 7.19 12.41
CA LEU A 19 -11.83 8.28 13.13
C LEU A 19 -12.78 9.00 14.09
N PRO A 20 -12.26 9.57 15.19
CA PRO A 20 -13.02 10.45 16.10
C PRO A 20 -13.59 11.67 15.38
N PHE A 21 -14.65 12.25 15.92
CA PHE A 21 -15.38 13.35 15.26
C PHE A 21 -14.49 14.54 14.89
N MET A 22 -13.65 15.02 15.82
CA MET A 22 -12.76 16.17 15.55
C MET A 22 -11.68 15.84 14.53
N ALA A 23 -11.18 14.61 14.48
CA ALA A 23 -10.27 14.14 13.44
C ALA A 23 -10.95 14.15 12.05
N LYS A 24 -12.22 13.71 11.95
CA LYS A 24 -13.02 13.80 10.71
C LYS A 24 -13.20 15.25 10.27
N VAL A 25 -13.52 16.15 11.20
CA VAL A 25 -13.65 17.58 10.93
C VAL A 25 -12.32 18.16 10.41
N ALA A 26 -11.20 17.85 11.08
CA ALA A 26 -9.87 18.29 10.67
C ALA A 26 -9.49 17.74 9.28
N ASN A 27 -9.83 16.47 8.98
CA ASN A 27 -9.54 15.83 7.70
C ASN A 27 -10.32 16.42 6.52
N VAL A 28 -11.39 17.15 6.75
CA VAL A 28 -12.08 17.92 5.71
C VAL A 28 -11.63 19.38 5.69
N LEU A 29 -11.63 20.04 6.83
CA LEU A 29 -11.40 21.48 6.90
C LEU A 29 -9.96 21.86 6.57
N LEU A 30 -8.97 21.10 7.02
CA LEU A 30 -7.57 21.44 6.80
C LEU A 30 -7.17 21.33 5.32
N PRO A 31 -7.44 20.23 4.61
CA PRO A 31 -7.22 20.17 3.16
C PRO A 31 -8.05 21.20 2.37
N PHE A 32 -9.31 21.43 2.77
CA PHE A 32 -10.14 22.44 2.13
C PHE A 32 -9.51 23.84 2.27
N GLY A 33 -9.08 24.23 3.48
CA GLY A 33 -8.42 25.51 3.71
C GLY A 33 -7.12 25.66 2.92
N CYS A 34 -6.30 24.59 2.86
CA CYS A 34 -5.09 24.53 2.04
C CYS A 34 -5.40 24.72 0.55
N TYR A 35 -6.33 23.92 -0.01
CA TYR A 35 -6.71 24.05 -1.41
C TYR A 35 -7.32 25.41 -1.72
N TYR A 36 -8.11 25.97 -0.82
CA TYR A 36 -8.68 27.30 -1.00
C TYR A 36 -7.60 28.37 -1.08
N LEU A 37 -6.61 28.35 -0.19
CA LEU A 37 -5.47 29.26 -0.27
C LEU A 37 -4.70 29.08 -1.58
N LEU A 38 -4.36 27.86 -1.96
CA LEU A 38 -3.66 27.55 -3.20
C LEU A 38 -4.42 28.07 -4.42
N MET A 39 -5.75 27.89 -4.48
CA MET A 39 -6.56 28.39 -5.58
C MET A 39 -6.54 29.93 -5.69
N THR A 40 -6.21 30.67 -4.62
CA THR A 40 -6.08 32.14 -4.67
C THR A 40 -4.70 32.62 -5.15
N LEU A 41 -3.73 31.72 -5.39
CA LEU A 41 -2.40 32.10 -5.86
C LEU A 41 -2.40 32.51 -7.33
N SER A 42 -3.38 32.08 -8.12
CA SER A 42 -3.52 32.44 -9.53
C SER A 42 -4.89 33.02 -9.82
N ARG A 43 -4.94 33.99 -10.75
CA ARG A 43 -6.17 34.50 -11.30
C ARG A 43 -6.86 33.55 -12.29
N ASN A 44 -6.14 32.51 -12.76
CA ASN A 44 -6.67 31.47 -13.62
C ASN A 44 -6.83 30.17 -12.81
N CYS A 45 -8.08 29.85 -12.43
CA CYS A 45 -8.39 28.66 -11.64
C CYS A 45 -8.05 27.34 -12.37
N GLY A 46 -8.17 27.31 -13.69
CA GLY A 46 -7.80 26.13 -14.49
C GLY A 46 -6.31 25.83 -14.41
N LYS A 47 -5.46 26.88 -14.41
CA LYS A 47 -4.02 26.71 -14.21
C LYS A 47 -3.71 26.10 -12.84
N MET A 48 -4.39 26.58 -11.78
CA MET A 48 -4.21 26.02 -10.43
C MET A 48 -4.69 24.57 -10.36
N LEU A 49 -5.80 24.23 -11.02
CA LEU A 49 -6.27 22.84 -11.07
C LEU A 49 -5.22 21.90 -11.67
N TRP A 50 -4.58 22.31 -12.78
CA TRP A 50 -3.52 21.54 -13.41
C TRP A 50 -2.22 21.47 -12.57
N ILE A 51 -1.89 22.52 -11.83
CA ILE A 51 -0.78 22.48 -10.85
C ILE A 51 -1.09 21.46 -9.75
N LEU A 52 -2.36 21.34 -9.34
CA LEU A 52 -2.82 20.38 -8.34
C LEU A 52 -3.21 19.01 -8.94
N PHE A 53 -2.86 18.74 -10.20
CA PHE A 53 -3.22 17.50 -10.90
C PHE A 53 -2.80 16.23 -10.13
N LEU A 54 -1.62 16.25 -9.49
CA LEU A 54 -1.15 15.12 -8.70
C LEU A 54 -2.11 14.77 -7.55
N PHE A 55 -2.70 15.78 -6.90
CA PHE A 55 -3.71 15.54 -5.85
C PHE A 55 -5.04 15.04 -6.41
N LEU A 56 -5.42 15.45 -7.64
CA LEU A 56 -6.56 14.88 -8.34
C LEU A 56 -6.33 13.40 -8.67
N PHE A 57 -5.14 13.06 -9.15
CA PHE A 57 -4.74 11.69 -9.45
C PHE A 57 -4.81 10.81 -8.19
N PHE A 58 -4.22 11.25 -7.09
CA PHE A 58 -4.32 10.54 -5.83
C PHE A 58 -5.76 10.46 -5.30
N GLY A 59 -6.57 11.49 -5.53
CA GLY A 59 -8.00 11.46 -5.21
C GLY A 59 -8.76 10.40 -6.00
N ALA A 60 -8.49 10.28 -7.29
CA ALA A 60 -9.04 9.24 -8.14
C ALA A 60 -8.61 7.84 -7.65
N PHE A 61 -7.33 7.68 -7.34
CA PHE A 61 -6.78 6.44 -6.81
C PHE A 61 -7.41 6.07 -5.46
N GLN A 62 -7.58 7.03 -4.54
CA GLN A 62 -8.26 6.81 -3.26
C GLN A 62 -9.71 6.32 -3.43
N ILE A 63 -10.46 6.88 -4.40
CA ILE A 63 -11.83 6.46 -4.68
C ILE A 63 -11.87 5.03 -5.21
N VAL A 64 -10.93 4.66 -6.10
CA VAL A 64 -10.81 3.28 -6.60
C VAL A 64 -10.51 2.30 -5.46
N LEU A 65 -9.59 2.65 -4.55
CA LEU A 65 -9.27 1.80 -3.40
C LEU A 65 -10.44 1.64 -2.44
N LEU A 66 -11.19 2.71 -2.18
CA LEU A 66 -12.41 2.63 -1.36
C LEU A 66 -13.48 1.74 -2.00
N TYR A 67 -13.58 1.76 -3.32
CA TYR A 67 -14.46 0.84 -4.03
C TYR A 67 -14.02 -0.63 -3.86
N LEU A 68 -12.73 -0.91 -3.92
CA LEU A 68 -12.20 -2.28 -3.80
C LEU A 68 -12.28 -2.83 -2.37
N PHE A 69 -11.95 -2.01 -1.39
CA PHE A 69 -11.75 -2.46 -0.01
C PHE A 69 -12.80 -1.93 0.98
N GLY A 70 -13.66 -1.00 0.55
CA GLY A 70 -14.73 -0.41 1.37
C GLY A 70 -14.25 0.59 2.42
N GLN A 71 -13.00 0.51 2.81
CA GLN A 71 -12.35 1.37 3.81
C GLN A 71 -10.84 1.44 3.55
N SER A 72 -10.14 2.28 4.28
CA SER A 72 -8.68 2.45 4.24
C SER A 72 -8.20 3.64 3.40
N ILE A 73 -7.27 4.37 4.00
CA ILE A 73 -6.51 5.41 3.33
C ILE A 73 -5.35 4.75 2.58
N ILE A 74 -4.90 5.35 1.48
CA ILE A 74 -3.79 4.84 0.67
C ILE A 74 -2.56 4.56 1.56
N ALA A 75 -2.21 3.30 1.70
CA ALA A 75 -1.05 2.84 2.45
C ALA A 75 0.21 2.70 1.56
N VAL A 76 1.39 2.70 2.18
CA VAL A 76 2.66 2.50 1.49
C VAL A 76 2.69 1.20 0.68
N ASP A 77 2.09 0.13 1.21
CA ASP A 77 2.05 -1.18 0.58
C ASP A 77 1.29 -1.19 -0.75
N MET A 78 0.33 -0.28 -0.92
CA MET A 78 -0.40 -0.11 -2.19
C MET A 78 0.51 0.45 -3.30
N PHE A 79 1.44 1.35 -2.95
CA PHE A 79 2.45 1.84 -3.90
C PHE A 79 3.50 0.76 -4.21
N LEU A 80 3.91 -0.02 -3.21
CA LEU A 80 4.84 -1.12 -3.41
C LEU A 80 4.22 -2.21 -4.29
N ASN A 81 2.95 -2.57 -4.05
CA ASN A 81 2.22 -3.50 -4.92
C ASN A 81 2.13 -2.99 -6.37
N LEU A 82 1.88 -1.70 -6.57
CA LEU A 82 1.82 -1.13 -7.94
C LEU A 82 3.13 -1.33 -8.71
N VAL A 83 4.28 -1.28 -8.03
CA VAL A 83 5.59 -1.50 -8.64
C VAL A 83 5.86 -2.98 -8.92
N THR A 84 5.33 -3.88 -8.10
CA THR A 84 5.56 -5.33 -8.18
C THR A 84 4.48 -6.09 -8.97
N THR A 85 3.30 -5.49 -9.20
CA THR A 85 2.20 -6.09 -9.97
C THR A 85 2.56 -6.24 -11.45
N ASN A 86 2.33 -7.40 -11.99
CA ASN A 86 2.52 -7.67 -13.41
C ASN A 86 1.27 -7.30 -14.25
N SER A 87 1.43 -7.22 -15.57
CA SER A 87 0.35 -6.80 -16.47
C SER A 87 -0.87 -7.73 -16.48
N SER A 88 -0.69 -9.04 -16.24
CA SER A 88 -1.81 -9.99 -16.19
C SER A 88 -2.65 -9.80 -14.92
N GLU A 89 -2.03 -9.61 -13.76
CA GLU A 89 -2.73 -9.29 -12.51
C GLU A 89 -3.46 -7.94 -12.59
N ALA A 90 -2.83 -6.94 -13.23
CA ALA A 90 -3.45 -5.65 -13.43
C ALA A 90 -4.72 -5.76 -14.32
N LEU A 91 -4.71 -6.57 -15.37
CA LEU A 91 -5.86 -6.79 -16.24
C LEU A 91 -7.01 -7.51 -15.52
N GLU A 92 -6.73 -8.53 -14.71
CA GLU A 92 -7.74 -9.22 -13.89
C GLU A 92 -8.44 -8.27 -12.91
N LEU A 93 -7.69 -7.31 -12.35
CA LEU A 93 -8.27 -6.28 -11.48
C LEU A 93 -9.16 -5.30 -12.23
N LEU A 94 -8.83 -4.95 -13.48
CA LEU A 94 -9.58 -3.98 -14.28
C LEU A 94 -11.02 -4.41 -14.56
N ASP A 95 -11.28 -5.70 -14.74
CA ASP A 95 -12.63 -6.21 -14.98
C ASP A 95 -13.59 -5.88 -13.82
N ASN A 96 -13.09 -5.90 -12.59
CA ASN A 96 -13.86 -5.58 -11.40
C ASN A 96 -13.93 -4.07 -11.08
N LEU A 97 -13.09 -3.25 -11.72
CA LEU A 97 -12.96 -1.81 -11.45
C LEU A 97 -13.84 -0.92 -12.32
N THR A 98 -14.55 -1.47 -13.30
CA THR A 98 -15.35 -0.71 -14.27
C THR A 98 -16.26 0.37 -13.61
N PRO A 99 -17.04 0.09 -12.54
CA PRO A 99 -17.87 1.09 -11.90
C PRO A 99 -17.06 2.23 -11.26
N ALA A 100 -15.94 1.91 -10.63
CA ALA A 100 -15.06 2.89 -10.00
C ALA A 100 -14.39 3.79 -11.06
N ILE A 101 -13.96 3.22 -12.19
CA ILE A 101 -13.38 3.95 -13.31
C ILE A 101 -14.41 4.93 -13.89
N ILE A 102 -15.65 4.48 -14.09
CA ILE A 102 -16.75 5.36 -14.57
C ILE A 102 -16.99 6.51 -13.59
N ALA A 103 -17.05 6.24 -12.29
CA ALA A 103 -17.22 7.26 -11.26
C ALA A 103 -16.08 8.30 -11.27
N VAL A 104 -14.84 7.85 -11.39
CA VAL A 104 -13.65 8.70 -11.50
C VAL A 104 -13.70 9.57 -12.77
N ILE A 105 -14.07 8.98 -13.91
CA ILE A 105 -14.20 9.71 -15.18
C ILE A 105 -15.26 10.81 -15.04
N ILE A 106 -16.44 10.48 -14.53
CA ILE A 106 -17.56 11.44 -14.36
C ILE A 106 -17.16 12.57 -13.41
N LEU A 107 -16.41 12.28 -12.35
CA LEU A 107 -16.04 13.24 -11.34
C LEU A 107 -14.91 14.18 -11.81
N TYR A 108 -13.83 13.63 -12.37
CA TYR A 108 -12.59 14.38 -12.59
C TYR A 108 -12.42 14.89 -14.03
N VAL A 109 -12.85 14.12 -15.04
CA VAL A 109 -12.62 14.50 -16.44
C VAL A 109 -13.34 15.80 -16.82
N PRO A 110 -14.62 16.06 -16.46
CA PRO A 110 -15.27 17.32 -16.75
C PRO A 110 -14.56 18.52 -16.12
N ALA A 111 -14.01 18.36 -14.91
CA ALA A 111 -13.24 19.41 -14.25
C ALA A 111 -11.93 19.73 -14.96
N LEU A 112 -11.21 18.72 -15.43
CA LEU A 112 -9.98 18.88 -16.20
C LEU A 112 -10.27 19.56 -17.56
N ILE A 113 -11.37 19.18 -18.23
CA ILE A 113 -11.81 19.83 -19.48
C ILE A 113 -12.11 21.31 -19.22
N LEU A 114 -12.89 21.63 -18.17
CA LEU A 114 -13.21 23.02 -17.82
C LEU A 114 -11.96 23.82 -17.43
N GLY A 115 -11.03 23.19 -16.71
CA GLY A 115 -9.73 23.77 -16.38
C GLY A 115 -8.94 24.12 -17.62
N THR A 116 -8.87 23.18 -18.58
CA THR A 116 -8.18 23.35 -19.87
C THR A 116 -8.83 24.47 -20.71
N ILE A 117 -10.16 24.49 -20.82
CA ILE A 117 -10.90 25.55 -21.50
C ILE A 117 -10.60 26.91 -20.85
N SER A 118 -10.55 27.00 -19.53
CA SER A 118 -10.20 28.23 -18.80
C SER A 118 -8.79 28.73 -19.13
N ILE A 119 -7.83 27.83 -19.34
CA ILE A 119 -6.47 28.17 -19.74
C ILE A 119 -6.45 28.67 -21.19
N ILE A 120 -7.00 27.89 -22.12
CA ILE A 120 -7.00 28.20 -23.56
C ILE A 120 -7.70 29.54 -23.82
N ARG A 121 -8.88 29.77 -23.20
CA ARG A 121 -9.63 31.02 -23.33
C ARG A 121 -9.07 32.15 -22.46
N LYS A 122 -7.94 31.97 -21.81
CA LYS A 122 -7.24 32.95 -20.93
C LYS A 122 -8.18 33.61 -19.92
N ARG A 123 -9.18 32.85 -19.40
CA ARG A 123 -10.16 33.39 -18.42
C ARG A 123 -9.45 33.71 -17.11
N LYS A 124 -9.62 34.94 -16.62
CA LYS A 124 -9.01 35.41 -15.38
C LYS A 124 -10.07 36.01 -14.47
N LEU A 125 -9.98 35.69 -13.19
CA LEU A 125 -10.76 36.36 -12.14
C LEU A 125 -10.24 37.78 -11.92
N THR A 126 -11.11 38.69 -11.42
CA THR A 126 -10.67 40.04 -11.08
C THR A 126 -9.72 40.05 -9.89
N VAL A 127 -8.89 41.08 -9.79
CA VAL A 127 -7.92 41.23 -8.69
C VAL A 127 -8.64 41.38 -7.36
N GLU A 128 -9.73 42.17 -7.36
CA GLU A 128 -10.55 42.45 -6.19
C GLU A 128 -11.18 41.15 -5.65
N PHE A 129 -11.71 40.32 -6.58
CA PHE A 129 -12.27 39.02 -6.21
C PHE A 129 -11.21 38.13 -5.53
N ILE A 130 -10.04 37.97 -6.15
CA ILE A 130 -8.94 37.14 -5.59
C ILE A 130 -8.48 37.68 -4.24
N ARG A 131 -8.36 39.02 -4.08
CA ARG A 131 -7.96 39.62 -2.80
C ARG A 131 -8.99 39.36 -1.71
N ARG A 132 -10.27 39.43 -2.02
CA ARG A 132 -11.36 39.10 -1.09
C ARG A 132 -11.35 37.63 -0.71
N GLU A 133 -11.28 36.75 -1.71
CA GLU A 133 -11.30 35.30 -1.48
C GLU A 133 -10.04 34.82 -0.74
N ARG A 134 -8.90 35.45 -0.95
CA ARG A 134 -7.67 35.15 -0.20
C ARG A 134 -7.82 35.48 1.30
N LYS A 135 -8.46 36.60 1.64
CA LYS A 135 -8.74 36.92 3.06
C LYS A 135 -9.66 35.87 3.70
N ARG A 136 -10.70 35.45 2.95
CA ARG A 136 -11.60 34.38 3.40
C ARG A 136 -10.87 33.04 3.55
N ALA A 137 -10.01 32.72 2.59
CA ALA A 137 -9.22 31.51 2.62
C ALA A 137 -8.27 31.46 3.83
N PHE A 138 -7.62 32.57 4.19
CA PHE A 138 -6.82 32.69 5.42
C PHE A 138 -7.65 32.48 6.69
N LEU A 139 -8.87 33.03 6.73
CA LEU A 139 -9.78 32.82 7.86
C LEU A 139 -10.16 31.35 7.99
N VAL A 140 -10.57 30.72 6.87
CA VAL A 140 -10.93 29.29 6.84
C VAL A 140 -9.74 28.41 7.23
N PHE A 141 -8.55 28.75 6.74
CA PHE A 141 -7.33 28.02 7.10
C PHE A 141 -7.01 28.16 8.59
N GLY A 142 -7.18 29.36 9.17
CA GLY A 142 -7.01 29.56 10.62
C GLY A 142 -8.00 28.72 11.43
N ILE A 143 -9.27 28.68 11.03
CA ILE A 143 -10.28 27.82 11.66
C ILE A 143 -9.90 26.33 11.53
N SER A 144 -9.37 25.93 10.37
CA SER A 144 -8.95 24.54 10.15
C SER A 144 -7.78 24.12 11.05
N LEU A 145 -6.87 25.04 11.38
CA LEU A 145 -5.81 24.78 12.35
C LEU A 145 -6.37 24.57 13.77
N LEU A 146 -7.42 25.29 14.13
CA LEU A 146 -8.11 25.04 15.40
C LEU A 146 -8.78 23.66 15.44
N SER A 147 -9.37 23.21 14.33
CA SER A 147 -9.94 21.87 14.25
C SER A 147 -8.88 20.78 14.39
N LEU A 148 -7.66 21.03 13.89
CA LEU A 148 -6.52 20.12 14.06
C LEU A 148 -6.12 20.01 15.53
N VAL A 149 -6.05 21.13 16.26
CA VAL A 149 -5.81 21.10 17.71
C VAL A 149 -6.89 20.29 18.41
N GLY A 150 -8.17 20.48 18.02
CA GLY A 150 -9.28 19.67 18.54
C GLY A 150 -9.12 18.17 18.28
N ALA A 151 -8.58 17.77 17.11
CA ALA A 151 -8.31 16.38 16.80
C ALA A 151 -7.26 15.77 17.75
N TYR A 152 -6.15 16.46 17.98
CA TYR A 152 -5.10 16.00 18.91
C TYR A 152 -5.57 15.97 20.38
N VAL A 153 -6.47 16.87 20.77
CA VAL A 153 -7.04 16.87 22.12
C VAL A 153 -8.01 15.70 22.32
N GLN A 154 -8.79 15.38 21.30
CA GLN A 154 -9.75 14.28 21.35
C GLN A 154 -9.07 12.89 21.25
N ASP A 155 -8.00 12.79 20.48
CA ASP A 155 -7.27 11.55 20.23
C ASP A 155 -5.77 11.82 20.19
N SER A 156 -5.07 11.42 21.23
CA SER A 156 -3.61 11.55 21.31
C SER A 156 -2.85 10.65 20.32
N GLY A 157 -3.51 9.64 19.76
CA GLY A 157 -2.97 8.75 18.72
C GLY A 157 -3.12 9.30 17.29
N TYR A 158 -3.86 10.42 17.10
CA TYR A 158 -4.01 11.02 15.78
C TYR A 158 -2.68 11.53 15.23
N GLU A 159 -2.33 11.09 14.04
CA GLU A 159 -1.10 11.49 13.35
C GLU A 159 -1.39 12.04 11.95
N LEU A 160 -1.00 13.29 11.69
CA LEU A 160 -1.15 13.92 10.37
C LEU A 160 -0.57 13.11 9.21
N LYS A 161 0.57 12.44 9.45
CA LYS A 161 1.28 11.68 8.42
C LYS A 161 0.57 10.38 8.04
N SER A 162 -0.29 9.83 8.91
CA SER A 162 -1.03 8.58 8.69
C SER A 162 -2.50 8.81 8.44
N ASP A 163 -3.13 9.78 9.14
CA ASP A 163 -4.58 9.88 9.23
C ASP A 163 -5.18 10.99 8.37
N LEU A 164 -4.35 11.96 7.91
CA LEU A 164 -4.83 13.08 7.09
C LEU A 164 -4.55 12.86 5.60
N TYR A 165 -5.61 12.65 4.81
CA TYR A 165 -5.52 12.70 3.34
C TYR A 165 -5.48 14.17 2.86
N PRO A 166 -4.60 14.59 1.94
CA PRO A 166 -3.63 13.80 1.17
C PRO A 166 -2.21 13.79 1.74
N LEU A 167 -1.98 14.26 2.96
CA LEU A 167 -0.63 14.32 3.53
C LEU A 167 -0.05 12.91 3.73
N ASN A 168 -0.88 11.96 4.18
CA ASN A 168 -0.52 10.56 4.31
C ASN A 168 -0.04 9.97 2.97
N VAL A 169 -0.67 10.35 1.85
CA VAL A 169 -0.27 9.88 0.52
C VAL A 169 1.13 10.37 0.18
N CYS A 170 1.40 11.67 0.39
CA CYS A 170 2.72 12.24 0.16
C CYS A 170 3.80 11.57 1.03
N TYR A 171 3.48 11.31 2.31
CA TYR A 171 4.36 10.59 3.22
C TYR A 171 4.62 9.15 2.76
N ASN A 172 3.56 8.42 2.40
CA ASN A 172 3.65 7.02 1.97
C ASN A 172 4.38 6.85 0.63
N VAL A 173 4.24 7.80 -0.29
CA VAL A 173 5.05 7.84 -1.53
C VAL A 173 6.54 7.99 -1.18
N GLY A 174 6.89 8.93 -0.30
CA GLY A 174 8.26 9.10 0.17
C GLY A 174 8.81 7.83 0.85
N LEU A 175 8.00 7.20 1.70
CA LEU A 175 8.33 5.95 2.38
C LEU A 175 8.50 4.78 1.40
N ALA A 176 7.67 4.71 0.34
CA ALA A 176 7.80 3.69 -0.70
C ALA A 176 9.15 3.83 -1.44
N PHE A 177 9.54 5.04 -1.81
CA PHE A 177 10.86 5.28 -2.41
C PHE A 177 12.00 4.89 -1.49
N GLN A 178 11.92 5.25 -0.21
CA GLN A 178 12.92 4.87 0.79
C GLN A 178 13.04 3.34 0.91
N ARG A 179 11.91 2.63 1.04
CA ARG A 179 11.89 1.16 1.14
C ARG A 179 12.41 0.50 -0.13
N THR A 180 12.07 1.02 -1.30
CA THR A 180 12.61 0.53 -2.57
C THR A 180 14.12 0.68 -2.63
N ALA A 181 14.66 1.82 -2.21
CA ALA A 181 16.10 2.03 -2.16
C ALA A 181 16.80 1.07 -1.19
N LEU A 182 16.22 0.85 0.02
CA LEU A 182 16.73 -0.13 0.98
C LEU A 182 16.70 -1.56 0.43
N THR A 183 15.64 -1.91 -0.29
CA THR A 183 15.51 -3.22 -0.94
C THR A 183 16.59 -3.42 -2.01
N GLN A 184 16.86 -2.41 -2.82
CA GLN A 184 17.93 -2.46 -3.83
C GLN A 184 19.32 -2.62 -3.20
N ASP A 185 19.53 -2.10 -2.01
CA ASP A 185 20.79 -2.16 -1.27
C ASP A 185 21.00 -3.48 -0.50
N TYR A 186 19.98 -4.35 -0.50
CA TYR A 186 19.94 -5.59 0.27
C TYR A 186 21.19 -6.46 0.13
N HIS A 187 21.66 -6.69 -1.08
CA HIS A 187 22.85 -7.53 -1.32
C HIS A 187 24.11 -7.00 -0.63
N ARG A 188 24.20 -5.70 -0.42
CA ARG A 188 25.31 -5.05 0.28
C ARG A 188 25.12 -5.12 1.79
N THR A 189 23.92 -4.83 2.27
CA THR A 189 23.63 -4.70 3.70
C THR A 189 23.52 -6.04 4.42
N SER A 190 23.15 -7.13 3.69
CA SER A 190 23.05 -8.49 4.23
C SER A 190 24.28 -9.34 3.98
N LYS A 191 25.35 -8.80 3.34
CA LYS A 191 26.51 -9.58 2.87
C LYS A 191 27.21 -10.38 3.97
N ASP A 192 27.40 -9.75 5.11
CA ASP A 192 28.17 -10.32 6.22
C ASP A 192 27.28 -11.01 7.29
N PHE A 193 25.98 -11.15 6.99
CA PHE A 193 25.05 -11.81 7.89
C PHE A 193 25.24 -13.33 7.86
N THR A 194 25.26 -13.95 9.04
CA THR A 194 25.33 -15.40 9.22
C THR A 194 24.39 -15.83 10.33
N PHE A 195 23.74 -16.97 10.17
CA PHE A 195 22.93 -17.61 11.23
C PHE A 195 23.77 -18.40 12.21
N HIS A 196 25.01 -18.76 11.85
CA HIS A 196 25.83 -19.75 12.56
C HIS A 196 25.10 -21.08 12.76
N ALA A 197 24.26 -21.44 11.78
CA ALA A 197 23.44 -22.63 11.84
C ALA A 197 24.28 -23.91 11.76
N ARG A 198 23.90 -24.93 12.55
CA ARG A 198 24.56 -26.22 12.57
C ARG A 198 23.51 -27.34 12.54
N PRO A 199 23.79 -28.46 11.86
CA PRO A 199 22.90 -29.62 11.91
C PRO A 199 22.81 -30.18 13.33
N THR A 200 21.61 -30.53 13.76
CA THR A 200 21.36 -31.16 15.06
C THR A 200 21.23 -32.68 14.96
N HIS A 201 21.19 -33.21 13.74
CA HIS A 201 21.04 -34.63 13.45
C HIS A 201 22.40 -35.33 13.26
N PRO A 202 22.49 -36.62 13.55
CA PRO A 202 23.71 -37.41 13.30
C PRO A 202 24.09 -37.41 11.81
N GLU A 203 25.39 -37.39 11.54
CA GLU A 203 25.91 -37.56 10.18
C GLU A 203 25.42 -38.87 9.53
N GLY A 204 25.12 -38.82 8.24
CA GLY A 204 24.76 -39.97 7.43
C GLY A 204 23.26 -40.24 7.27
N LYS A 205 22.38 -39.53 7.95
CA LYS A 205 20.93 -39.61 7.70
C LYS A 205 20.52 -38.63 6.60
N ARG A 206 19.98 -39.18 5.48
CA ARG A 206 19.44 -38.36 4.40
C ARG A 206 18.08 -37.79 4.83
N GLU A 207 17.96 -36.48 4.82
CA GLU A 207 16.73 -35.73 5.13
C GLU A 207 16.36 -34.84 3.95
N VAL A 208 15.06 -34.72 3.68
CA VAL A 208 14.51 -33.84 2.66
C VAL A 208 13.41 -33.02 3.29
N TYR A 209 13.57 -31.70 3.27
CA TYR A 209 12.57 -30.74 3.72
C TYR A 209 12.00 -30.00 2.51
N VAL A 210 10.68 -29.99 2.38
CA VAL A 210 9.99 -29.29 1.30
C VAL A 210 9.06 -28.27 1.93
N MET A 211 9.35 -26.98 1.74
CA MET A 211 8.49 -25.88 2.16
C MET A 211 7.67 -25.40 0.96
N VAL A 212 6.34 -25.47 1.05
CA VAL A 212 5.43 -25.00 0.01
C VAL A 212 4.69 -23.78 0.52
N ILE A 213 4.96 -22.62 -0.08
CA ILE A 213 4.28 -21.36 0.23
C ILE A 213 3.15 -21.16 -0.77
N GLY A 214 1.90 -21.22 -0.30
CA GLY A 214 0.72 -20.97 -1.11
C GLY A 214 0.40 -19.48 -1.23
N GLU A 215 -0.41 -19.14 -2.23
CA GLU A 215 -0.91 -17.78 -2.49
C GLU A 215 -2.43 -17.77 -2.45
N THR A 216 -3.03 -16.68 -1.98
CA THR A 216 -4.48 -16.40 -2.02
C THR A 216 -5.32 -17.52 -1.39
N SER A 217 -4.83 -18.16 -0.33
CA SER A 217 -5.46 -19.33 0.30
C SER A 217 -5.96 -19.00 1.71
N ARG A 218 -7.28 -18.73 1.81
CA ARG A 218 -7.92 -18.39 3.08
C ARG A 218 -8.33 -19.65 3.82
N ALA A 219 -7.88 -19.83 5.06
CA ALA A 219 -8.17 -20.99 5.89
C ALA A 219 -9.68 -21.29 6.04
N LEU A 220 -10.53 -20.25 6.13
CA LEU A 220 -12.00 -20.41 6.22
C LEU A 220 -12.64 -21.05 4.97
N ASN A 221 -11.91 -21.12 3.86
CA ASN A 221 -12.37 -21.76 2.62
C ASN A 221 -11.71 -23.13 2.40
N TRP A 222 -11.08 -23.70 3.42
CA TRP A 222 -10.46 -25.03 3.35
C TRP A 222 -11.37 -26.10 3.96
N GLN A 223 -11.67 -27.12 3.18
CA GLN A 223 -12.41 -28.32 3.67
C GLN A 223 -11.74 -28.93 4.90
N LEU A 224 -10.39 -28.95 4.94
CA LEU A 224 -9.60 -29.42 6.07
C LEU A 224 -9.96 -28.73 7.41
N TYR A 225 -10.44 -27.50 7.35
CA TYR A 225 -10.85 -26.70 8.52
C TYR A 225 -12.38 -26.57 8.68
N GLY A 226 -13.15 -27.39 7.97
CA GLY A 226 -14.60 -27.45 8.11
C GLY A 226 -15.41 -26.66 7.09
N TYR A 227 -14.79 -26.20 5.99
CA TYR A 227 -15.53 -25.60 4.89
C TYR A 227 -16.37 -26.67 4.16
N GLU A 228 -17.62 -26.36 3.83
CA GLU A 228 -18.59 -27.32 3.29
C GLU A 228 -18.25 -27.82 1.86
N ARG A 229 -17.50 -27.03 1.09
CA ARG A 229 -17.10 -27.41 -0.28
C ARG A 229 -15.78 -28.16 -0.28
N GLU A 230 -15.64 -29.10 -1.22
CA GLU A 230 -14.40 -29.85 -1.44
C GLU A 230 -13.32 -28.99 -2.12
N THR A 231 -12.66 -28.14 -1.33
CA THR A 231 -11.60 -27.23 -1.84
C THR A 231 -10.21 -27.86 -1.80
N ASN A 232 -9.97 -28.84 -0.92
CA ASN A 232 -8.69 -29.53 -0.81
C ASN A 232 -8.85 -31.03 -0.44
N PRO A 233 -9.57 -31.79 -1.30
CA PRO A 233 -9.93 -33.18 -1.01
C PRO A 233 -8.74 -34.12 -0.91
N LEU A 234 -7.67 -33.90 -1.70
CA LEU A 234 -6.46 -34.72 -1.64
C LEU A 234 -5.70 -34.52 -0.34
N LEU A 235 -5.57 -33.26 0.09
CA LEU A 235 -4.92 -32.93 1.36
C LEU A 235 -5.70 -33.48 2.55
N SER A 236 -7.03 -33.38 2.52
CA SER A 236 -7.92 -33.86 3.59
C SER A 236 -7.87 -35.38 3.77
N ARG A 237 -7.41 -36.12 2.77
CA ARG A 237 -7.25 -37.59 2.81
C ARG A 237 -5.84 -38.03 3.13
N GLN A 238 -4.90 -37.10 3.24
CA GLN A 238 -3.48 -37.39 3.44
C GLN A 238 -3.26 -37.97 4.86
N THR A 239 -2.62 -39.14 4.93
CA THR A 239 -2.21 -39.75 6.20
C THR A 239 -0.95 -39.07 6.74
N GLY A 240 -0.87 -38.90 8.06
CA GLY A 240 0.27 -38.23 8.71
C GLY A 240 0.24 -36.70 8.64
N LEU A 241 -0.85 -36.12 8.14
CA LEU A 241 -1.02 -34.68 8.11
C LEU A 241 -1.21 -34.11 9.52
N ILE A 242 -0.47 -33.05 9.85
CA ILE A 242 -0.67 -32.25 11.05
C ILE A 242 -1.21 -30.90 10.62
N ALA A 243 -2.43 -30.58 11.00
CA ALA A 243 -3.10 -29.33 10.68
C ALA A 243 -3.04 -28.35 11.86
N PHE A 244 -2.73 -27.08 11.57
CA PHE A 244 -2.69 -25.99 12.54
C PHE A 244 -3.86 -25.05 12.31
N PRO A 245 -4.99 -25.19 13.03
CA PRO A 245 -6.21 -24.42 12.74
C PRO A 245 -6.17 -22.98 13.26
N LYS A 246 -5.20 -22.62 14.09
CA LYS A 246 -5.06 -21.28 14.70
C LYS A 246 -3.74 -20.65 14.33
N VAL A 247 -3.54 -20.37 13.05
CA VAL A 247 -2.36 -19.66 12.54
C VAL A 247 -2.82 -18.30 11.99
N LEU A 248 -2.13 -17.25 12.40
CA LEU A 248 -2.30 -15.89 11.90
C LEU A 248 -1.06 -15.48 11.13
N THR A 249 -1.24 -14.88 9.96
CA THR A 249 -0.16 -14.20 9.25
C THR A 249 0.13 -12.86 9.90
N GLU A 250 1.38 -12.46 9.96
CA GLU A 250 1.80 -11.16 10.50
C GLU A 250 1.53 -9.99 9.55
N SER A 251 1.20 -10.26 8.28
CA SER A 251 0.80 -9.26 7.31
C SER A 251 -0.25 -9.82 6.34
N ASN A 252 -1.08 -8.93 5.82
CA ASN A 252 -2.12 -9.23 4.82
C ASN A 252 -1.65 -9.02 3.37
N THR A 253 -0.38 -8.74 3.16
CA THR A 253 0.20 -8.51 1.83
C THR A 253 1.36 -9.47 1.56
N THR A 254 1.39 -10.08 0.38
CA THR A 254 2.36 -11.10 -0.01
C THR A 254 3.80 -10.62 0.12
N HIS A 255 4.08 -9.39 -0.33
CA HIS A 255 5.42 -8.82 -0.31
C HIS A 255 5.99 -8.57 1.10
N LYS A 256 5.17 -8.68 2.14
CA LYS A 256 5.60 -8.66 3.56
C LYS A 256 5.48 -10.02 4.22
N SER A 257 4.34 -10.70 4.05
CA SER A 257 4.07 -11.96 4.76
C SER A 257 5.03 -13.08 4.36
N VAL A 258 5.33 -13.22 3.06
CA VAL A 258 6.22 -14.27 2.57
C VAL A 258 7.68 -14.02 3.00
N PRO A 259 8.25 -12.81 2.85
CA PRO A 259 9.58 -12.55 3.39
C PRO A 259 9.71 -12.75 4.91
N MET A 260 8.69 -12.37 5.70
CA MET A 260 8.69 -12.67 7.15
C MET A 260 8.63 -14.17 7.42
N LEU A 261 7.92 -14.95 6.59
CA LEU A 261 7.89 -16.41 6.69
C LEU A 261 9.23 -17.05 6.32
N MET A 262 10.02 -16.40 5.47
CA MET A 262 11.32 -16.88 4.99
C MET A 262 12.52 -16.34 5.79
N SER A 263 12.32 -15.50 6.79
CA SER A 263 13.38 -14.84 7.58
C SER A 263 13.01 -14.79 9.06
N ASP A 264 13.86 -14.17 9.87
CA ASP A 264 13.61 -13.87 11.28
C ASP A 264 12.92 -12.50 11.48
N ALA A 265 12.54 -11.83 10.41
CA ALA A 265 11.81 -10.58 10.49
C ALA A 265 10.36 -10.81 10.95
N THR A 266 9.86 -9.91 11.80
CA THR A 266 8.50 -9.93 12.34
C THR A 266 7.78 -8.62 12.04
N ALA A 267 6.48 -8.56 12.24
CA ALA A 267 5.73 -7.30 12.11
C ALA A 267 6.23 -6.21 13.06
N CYS A 268 6.75 -6.57 14.22
CA CYS A 268 7.32 -5.63 15.20
C CYS A 268 8.75 -5.18 14.86
N ASN A 269 9.47 -5.96 14.06
CA ASN A 269 10.86 -5.70 13.67
C ASN A 269 11.08 -5.95 12.18
N TYR A 270 10.20 -5.38 11.34
CA TYR A 270 10.25 -5.61 9.90
C TYR A 270 11.53 -5.07 9.24
N ASP A 271 12.08 -3.99 9.75
CA ASP A 271 13.27 -3.35 9.15
C ASP A 271 14.54 -4.23 9.25
N SER A 272 14.54 -5.26 10.10
CA SER A 272 15.63 -6.25 10.16
C SER A 272 15.82 -6.99 8.83
N ILE A 273 14.76 -7.10 8.02
CA ILE A 273 14.79 -7.79 6.72
C ILE A 273 15.84 -7.22 5.75
N TYR A 274 16.15 -5.92 5.87
CA TYR A 274 17.15 -5.27 5.01
C TYR A 274 18.59 -5.67 5.32
N HIS A 275 18.83 -6.37 6.43
CA HIS A 275 20.16 -6.70 6.95
C HIS A 275 20.37 -8.19 7.24
N GLN A 276 19.34 -9.01 7.06
CA GLN A 276 19.33 -10.43 7.34
C GLN A 276 19.32 -11.27 6.05
N LYS A 277 19.68 -12.54 6.17
CA LYS A 277 19.50 -13.56 5.15
C LYS A 277 18.20 -14.34 5.40
N GLY A 278 17.74 -15.06 4.37
CA GLY A 278 16.58 -15.94 4.47
C GLY A 278 16.93 -17.31 5.06
N ILE A 279 15.89 -18.07 5.44
CA ILE A 279 16.00 -19.44 5.98
C ILE A 279 16.82 -20.37 5.08
N ILE A 280 16.83 -20.12 3.77
CA ILE A 280 17.63 -20.89 2.80
C ILE A 280 19.11 -20.81 3.16
N THR A 281 19.62 -19.63 3.53
CA THR A 281 21.01 -19.48 4.00
C THR A 281 21.28 -20.28 5.26
N ALA A 282 20.33 -20.33 6.23
CA ALA A 282 20.48 -21.14 7.43
C ALA A 282 20.62 -22.63 7.11
N PHE A 283 19.83 -23.14 6.18
CA PHE A 283 19.97 -24.54 5.72
C PHE A 283 21.30 -24.79 5.00
N LYS A 284 21.79 -23.84 4.20
CA LYS A 284 23.13 -23.95 3.57
C LYS A 284 24.25 -23.98 4.59
N GLU A 285 24.21 -23.12 5.60
CA GLU A 285 25.19 -23.12 6.69
C GLU A 285 25.18 -24.45 7.46
N ALA A 286 24.00 -25.06 7.61
CA ALA A 286 23.85 -26.39 8.22
C ALA A 286 24.25 -27.55 7.29
N GLY A 287 24.79 -27.28 6.10
CA GLY A 287 25.31 -28.29 5.16
C GLY A 287 24.26 -28.89 4.22
N PHE A 288 23.05 -28.37 4.17
CA PHE A 288 22.03 -28.81 3.21
C PHE A 288 22.30 -28.26 1.81
N ARG A 289 22.00 -29.06 0.79
CA ARG A 289 21.85 -28.58 -0.58
C ARG A 289 20.45 -28.01 -0.75
N THR A 290 20.33 -26.81 -1.25
CA THR A 290 19.07 -26.04 -1.28
C THR A 290 18.62 -25.77 -2.71
N ALA A 291 17.28 -25.76 -2.89
CA ALA A 291 16.67 -25.37 -4.16
C ALA A 291 15.44 -24.50 -3.91
N PHE A 292 15.21 -23.51 -4.79
CA PHE A 292 14.04 -22.65 -4.77
C PHE A 292 13.38 -22.65 -6.14
N PHE A 293 12.06 -22.86 -6.18
CA PHE A 293 11.26 -22.82 -7.39
C PHE A 293 10.09 -21.87 -7.20
N SER A 294 9.94 -20.88 -8.07
CA SER A 294 8.86 -19.90 -8.01
C SER A 294 7.97 -19.97 -9.25
N ASN A 295 6.66 -20.05 -9.04
CA ASN A 295 5.66 -19.89 -10.11
C ASN A 295 5.29 -18.40 -10.32
N GLN A 296 6.03 -17.47 -9.71
CA GLN A 296 5.92 -16.03 -9.93
C GLN A 296 7.08 -15.56 -10.82
N ARG A 297 6.87 -14.43 -11.52
CA ARG A 297 7.95 -13.77 -12.25
C ARG A 297 8.89 -13.08 -11.28
N TYR A 298 10.16 -13.02 -11.65
CA TYR A 298 11.14 -12.21 -10.94
C TYR A 298 10.73 -10.74 -10.94
N ASN A 299 10.64 -10.12 -9.76
CA ASN A 299 10.17 -8.75 -9.58
C ASN A 299 11.02 -7.91 -8.62
N HIS A 300 12.26 -8.36 -8.33
CA HIS A 300 13.20 -7.68 -7.44
C HIS A 300 12.69 -7.52 -5.99
N SER A 301 11.84 -8.43 -5.52
CA SER A 301 11.35 -8.47 -4.16
C SER A 301 12.25 -9.26 -3.22
N PHE A 302 12.00 -9.17 -1.90
CA PHE A 302 12.68 -10.03 -0.92
C PHE A 302 12.40 -11.51 -1.13
N ILE A 303 11.26 -11.86 -1.71
CA ILE A 303 10.94 -13.27 -2.07
C ILE A 303 11.99 -13.80 -3.04
N ASP A 304 12.30 -12.99 -4.06
CA ASP A 304 13.30 -13.35 -5.06
C ASP A 304 14.71 -13.39 -4.45
N PHE A 305 15.04 -12.37 -3.65
CA PHE A 305 16.37 -12.27 -3.05
C PHE A 305 16.66 -13.46 -2.12
N PHE A 306 15.70 -13.82 -1.27
CA PHE A 306 15.82 -15.00 -0.41
C PHE A 306 15.83 -16.31 -1.24
N GLY A 307 15.00 -16.37 -2.29
CA GLY A 307 15.01 -17.52 -3.20
C GLY A 307 16.34 -17.73 -3.89
N MET A 308 16.97 -16.64 -4.35
CA MET A 308 18.29 -16.67 -5.02
C MET A 308 19.46 -16.98 -4.07
N GLU A 309 19.23 -17.07 -2.76
CA GLU A 309 20.22 -17.60 -1.81
C GLU A 309 20.43 -19.12 -1.99
N ALA A 310 19.48 -19.84 -2.65
CA ALA A 310 19.56 -21.25 -2.89
C ALA A 310 20.72 -21.64 -3.82
N ASP A 311 21.20 -22.89 -3.71
CA ASP A 311 22.21 -23.43 -4.62
C ASP A 311 21.69 -23.60 -6.04
N THR A 312 20.36 -23.81 -6.19
CA THR A 312 19.64 -23.84 -7.44
C THR A 312 18.34 -23.08 -7.28
N TYR A 313 18.02 -22.19 -8.21
CA TYR A 313 16.74 -21.48 -8.22
C TYR A 313 16.20 -21.37 -9.65
N ASP A 314 14.87 -21.30 -9.78
CA ASP A 314 14.18 -21.17 -11.06
C ASP A 314 12.87 -20.38 -10.90
N PHE A 315 12.60 -19.48 -11.85
CA PHE A 315 11.37 -18.69 -11.96
C PHE A 315 10.59 -19.17 -13.19
N ILE A 316 9.65 -20.08 -12.97
CA ILE A 316 8.98 -20.88 -14.03
C ILE A 316 8.18 -20.01 -15.02
N LYS A 317 7.75 -18.81 -14.64
CA LYS A 317 6.95 -17.89 -15.48
C LYS A 317 7.77 -16.82 -16.21
N GLU A 318 9.07 -16.94 -16.30
CA GLU A 318 9.87 -16.02 -17.12
C GLU A 318 9.61 -16.16 -18.61
#